data_6caa0a1bc977a1aae5b6828486cfe775
#
_entry.id   6caa0a1bc977a1aae5b6828486cfe775
#
_cell.length_a   1.000
_cell.length_b   1.000
_cell.length_c   1.000
_cell.angle_alpha   90.00
_cell.angle_beta   90.00
_cell.angle_gamma   90.00
#
_symmetry.space_group_name_H-M   'P 1'
#
loop_
_entity.id
_entity.type
_entity.pdbx_description
1 polymer ?
#
loop_
_entity_poly.entity_id
_entity_poly.type
_entity_poly.pdbx_seq_one_letter_code
_entity_poly.pdbx_strand_id
1 'polypeptide(L)'
;NRSMVWPMLRTIPNNTHASLMRRFAWNVTDMVEVNGQSLLNEKVKEVTLNGTMVVQSEYTLPRKGKLGLTRILFPSVSNPAFCEKYILRNIGESAISVEIPSSRSVVETDAAKGVDGSYKLVSTINGQVARQLQPGEELTFSATFAGYKKDERELSFDIDRELQARQDLIAGFWDNLVLDTPDPVINTMFAFAKIRGAESIYDTKGGLMHGPGGESYYAAIWANDQAEYINPFFPYLGYEVGNRSALCSYEHFARFMNTDYRPLPSSII
;
A
#
# COMPACT_ATOMS: atom_id res chain seq x y z
N ASN A 1 4.66 9.68 -6.58
CA ASN A 1 3.39 10.03 -5.95
C ASN A 1 2.90 8.86 -5.11
N ARG A 2 2.34 9.15 -3.95
CA ARG A 2 1.64 8.20 -3.10
C ARG A 2 0.19 8.58 -3.07
N SER A 3 -0.68 7.57 -3.06
CA SER A 3 -2.11 7.77 -2.97
C SER A 3 -2.67 7.01 -1.78
N MET A 4 -3.61 7.60 -1.08
CA MET A 4 -4.40 6.95 -0.04
C MET A 4 -5.87 7.08 -0.43
N VAL A 5 -6.58 5.98 -0.33
CA VAL A 5 -8.00 5.88 -0.64
C VAL A 5 -8.75 5.43 0.61
N TRP A 6 -9.91 6.01 0.85
CA TRP A 6 -10.80 5.62 1.95
C TRP A 6 -12.27 5.74 1.55
N PRO A 7 -13.17 5.01 2.23
CA PRO A 7 -14.60 5.06 1.94
C PRO A 7 -15.17 6.46 2.16
N MET A 8 -16.07 6.89 1.28
CA MET A 8 -16.78 8.15 1.42
C MET A 8 -18.30 7.95 1.46
N LEU A 9 -18.99 8.94 2.01
CA LEU A 9 -20.45 8.99 1.95
C LEU A 9 -20.90 9.21 0.50
N ARG A 10 -21.89 8.43 0.10
CA ARG A 10 -22.58 8.63 -1.15
C ARG A 10 -23.52 9.82 -1.03
N THR A 11 -23.25 10.87 -1.78
CA THR A 11 -24.04 12.10 -1.76
C THR A 11 -25.09 12.19 -2.88
N ILE A 12 -24.91 11.41 -3.96
CA ILE A 12 -25.80 11.44 -5.13
C ILE A 12 -26.25 10.01 -5.45
N PRO A 13 -27.56 9.70 -5.44
CA PRO A 13 -28.06 8.33 -5.57
C PRO A 13 -27.55 7.53 -6.76
N ASN A 14 -27.29 8.09 -7.90
CA ASN A 14 -26.80 7.37 -9.07
C ASN A 14 -25.32 7.63 -9.42
N ASN A 15 -24.64 8.37 -8.57
CA ASN A 15 -23.21 8.59 -8.71
C ASN A 15 -22.44 7.67 -7.76
N THR A 16 -22.10 6.51 -8.26
CA THR A 16 -21.40 5.46 -7.50
C THR A 16 -19.89 5.59 -7.54
N HIS A 17 -19.35 6.58 -8.26
CA HIS A 17 -17.95 6.64 -8.63
C HIS A 17 -17.18 7.70 -7.87
N ALA A 18 -17.37 7.79 -6.56
CA ALA A 18 -16.57 8.69 -5.76
C ALA A 18 -15.98 7.98 -4.56
N SER A 19 -14.69 7.92 -4.50
CA SER A 19 -13.94 7.62 -3.28
C SER A 19 -13.11 8.83 -2.90
N LEU A 20 -12.95 9.04 -1.61
CA LEU A 20 -11.98 10.01 -1.15
C LEU A 20 -10.60 9.44 -1.44
N MET A 21 -9.83 10.23 -2.18
CA MET A 21 -8.46 9.91 -2.50
C MET A 21 -7.60 11.14 -2.27
N ARG A 22 -6.47 10.94 -1.63
CA ARG A 22 -5.43 11.95 -1.52
C ARG A 22 -4.16 11.46 -2.18
N ARG A 23 -3.64 12.27 -3.09
CA ARG A 23 -2.32 12.08 -3.67
C ARG A 23 -1.30 12.92 -2.91
N PHE A 24 -0.20 12.30 -2.55
CA PHE A 24 0.93 12.97 -1.93
C PHE A 24 2.07 13.09 -2.94
N ALA A 25 2.37 14.32 -3.33
CA ALA A 25 3.55 14.64 -4.14
C ALA A 25 4.78 14.81 -3.23
N TRP A 26 4.99 13.87 -2.33
CA TRP A 26 6.09 13.92 -1.37
C TRP A 26 7.19 12.95 -1.79
N ASN A 27 8.40 13.45 -1.95
CA ASN A 27 9.56 12.63 -2.22
C ASN A 27 10.50 12.70 -1.00
N VAL A 28 10.59 11.61 -0.27
CA VAL A 28 11.39 11.53 0.96
C VAL A 28 12.87 11.78 0.69
N THR A 29 13.37 11.38 -0.48
CA THR A 29 14.77 11.57 -0.86
C THR A 29 15.16 13.04 -1.04
N ASP A 30 14.20 13.93 -1.34
CA ASP A 30 14.46 15.37 -1.47
C ASP A 30 14.79 16.04 -0.11
N MET A 31 14.48 15.35 0.99
CA MET A 31 14.75 15.81 2.34
C MET A 31 16.08 15.27 2.91
N VAL A 32 16.74 14.37 2.18
CA VAL A 32 18.03 13.80 2.58
C VAL A 32 19.14 14.69 2.07
N GLU A 33 20.01 15.13 2.99
CA GLU A 33 21.20 15.87 2.62
C GLU A 33 22.44 15.00 2.76
N VAL A 34 23.32 15.09 1.78
CA VAL A 34 24.63 14.43 1.79
C VAL A 34 25.71 15.46 1.55
N ASN A 35 26.65 15.56 2.48
CA ASN A 35 27.68 16.61 2.49
C ASN A 35 27.10 18.03 2.41
N GLY A 36 25.94 18.27 3.07
CA GLY A 36 25.22 19.54 3.09
C GLY A 36 24.54 19.90 1.77
N GLN A 37 24.27 18.93 0.91
CA GLN A 37 23.59 19.13 -0.37
C GLN A 37 22.47 18.09 -0.55
N SER A 38 21.36 18.52 -1.14
CA SER A 38 20.26 17.63 -1.51
C SER A 38 20.71 16.64 -2.59
N LEU A 39 20.10 15.45 -2.57
CA LEU A 39 20.36 14.42 -3.56
C LEU A 39 19.78 14.81 -4.92
N LEU A 40 20.60 14.87 -5.94
CA LEU A 40 20.22 15.21 -7.31
C LEU A 40 20.68 14.12 -8.28
N ASN A 41 19.97 14.02 -9.42
CA ASN A 41 20.34 13.13 -10.53
C ASN A 41 20.38 11.65 -10.12
N GLU A 42 19.28 11.17 -9.57
CA GLU A 42 19.10 9.76 -9.28
C GLU A 42 19.26 8.91 -10.54
N LYS A 43 20.12 7.89 -10.47
CA LYS A 43 20.25 6.86 -11.48
C LYS A 43 19.65 5.56 -10.98
N VAL A 44 18.41 5.26 -11.37
CA VAL A 44 17.79 3.97 -11.07
C VAL A 44 18.54 2.86 -11.79
N LYS A 45 18.92 1.82 -11.05
CA LYS A 45 19.63 0.63 -11.57
C LYS A 45 18.67 -0.52 -11.78
N GLU A 46 17.81 -0.75 -10.81
CA GLU A 46 16.91 -1.89 -10.81
C GLU A 46 15.59 -1.54 -10.10
N VAL A 47 14.51 -2.11 -10.60
CA VAL A 47 13.20 -2.11 -9.94
C VAL A 47 12.69 -3.53 -9.92
N THR A 48 12.47 -4.06 -8.72
CA THR A 48 11.90 -5.39 -8.51
C THR A 48 10.51 -5.29 -7.91
N LEU A 49 9.57 -6.05 -8.45
CA LEU A 49 8.19 -6.16 -7.97
C LEU A 49 7.92 -7.63 -7.61
N ASN A 50 7.67 -7.89 -6.34
CA ASN A 50 7.37 -9.24 -5.84
C ASN A 50 6.39 -9.22 -4.65
N GLY A 51 5.42 -8.29 -4.69
CA GLY A 51 4.54 -8.01 -3.56
C GLY A 51 5.04 -6.87 -2.68
N THR A 52 6.31 -6.53 -2.78
CA THR A 52 6.90 -5.25 -2.42
C THR A 52 7.50 -4.60 -3.66
N MET A 53 7.75 -3.30 -3.63
CA MET A 53 8.50 -2.61 -4.67
C MET A 53 9.87 -2.23 -4.13
N VAL A 54 10.91 -2.86 -4.68
CA VAL A 54 12.30 -2.53 -4.34
C VAL A 54 12.92 -1.72 -5.47
N VAL A 55 13.43 -0.55 -5.14
CA VAL A 55 14.12 0.33 -6.10
C VAL A 55 15.55 0.52 -5.65
N GLN A 56 16.50 0.10 -6.49
CA GLN A 56 17.92 0.32 -6.27
C GLN A 56 18.41 1.45 -7.17
N SER A 57 19.07 2.41 -6.57
CA SER A 57 19.52 3.63 -7.25
C SER A 57 20.91 4.02 -6.80
N GLU A 58 21.60 4.81 -7.63
CA GLU A 58 22.86 5.44 -7.31
C GLU A 58 22.80 6.94 -7.52
N TYR A 59 23.52 7.67 -6.69
CA TYR A 59 23.78 9.09 -6.83
C TYR A 59 25.28 9.33 -6.98
N THR A 60 25.63 10.21 -7.90
CA THR A 60 26.99 10.74 -8.00
C THR A 60 27.07 12.00 -7.17
N LEU A 61 27.95 12.01 -6.20
CA LEU A 61 28.20 13.13 -5.31
C LEU A 61 29.40 13.96 -5.78
N PRO A 62 29.56 15.21 -5.32
CA PRO A 62 30.77 15.99 -5.54
C PRO A 62 32.05 15.25 -5.09
N ARG A 63 33.19 15.63 -5.66
CA ARG A 63 34.51 15.05 -5.34
C ARG A 63 34.59 13.54 -5.56
N LYS A 64 33.92 13.02 -6.61
CA LYS A 64 33.86 11.60 -6.98
C LYS A 64 33.20 10.69 -5.93
N GLY A 65 32.44 11.26 -4.99
CA GLY A 65 31.66 10.48 -4.05
C GLY A 65 30.53 9.73 -4.76
N LYS A 66 30.10 8.62 -4.17
CA LYS A 66 28.97 7.81 -4.65
C LYS A 66 28.11 7.34 -3.49
N LEU A 67 26.81 7.40 -3.66
CA LEU A 67 25.83 6.90 -2.70
C LEU A 67 24.93 5.89 -3.40
N GLY A 68 24.77 4.72 -2.80
CA GLY A 68 23.73 3.76 -3.14
C GLY A 68 22.49 4.01 -2.29
N LEU A 69 21.34 3.86 -2.89
CA LEU A 69 20.04 3.94 -2.21
C LEU A 69 19.20 2.73 -2.56
N THR A 70 18.75 1.99 -1.56
CA THR A 70 17.71 0.99 -1.71
C THR A 70 16.44 1.50 -1.01
N ARG A 71 15.33 1.52 -1.74
CA ARG A 71 13.99 1.81 -1.23
C ARG A 71 13.15 0.55 -1.29
N ILE A 72 12.51 0.19 -0.18
CA ILE A 72 11.57 -0.91 -0.09
C ILE A 72 10.22 -0.32 0.29
N LEU A 73 9.25 -0.44 -0.61
CA LEU A 73 7.95 0.23 -0.56
C LEU A 73 6.86 -0.84 -0.50
N PHE A 74 5.99 -0.76 0.51
CA PHE A 74 4.96 -1.78 0.74
C PHE A 74 3.82 -1.27 1.61
N PRO A 75 2.58 -1.79 1.45
CA PRO A 75 1.50 -1.54 2.39
C PRO A 75 1.69 -2.37 3.66
N SER A 76 1.29 -1.83 4.82
CA SER A 76 1.13 -2.62 6.02
C SER A 76 0.04 -3.68 5.82
N VAL A 77 0.20 -4.84 6.43
CA VAL A 77 -0.79 -5.93 6.37
C VAL A 77 -1.97 -5.68 7.30
N SER A 78 -1.71 -5.07 8.45
CA SER A 78 -2.69 -4.98 9.54
C SER A 78 -3.17 -3.56 9.83
N ASN A 79 -2.53 -2.55 9.25
CA ASN A 79 -2.79 -1.15 9.57
C ASN A 79 -3.07 -0.33 8.30
N PRO A 80 -3.89 0.73 8.36
CA PRO A 80 -4.13 1.62 7.23
C PRO A 80 -2.91 2.52 6.97
N ALA A 81 -1.79 1.90 6.58
CA ALA A 81 -0.51 2.56 6.39
C ALA A 81 0.24 2.03 5.16
N PHE A 82 0.94 2.94 4.51
CA PHE A 82 1.95 2.64 3.51
C PHE A 82 3.33 2.89 4.12
N CYS A 83 4.21 1.90 4.02
CA CYS A 83 5.52 1.86 4.66
C CYS A 83 6.62 1.95 3.62
N GLU A 84 7.66 2.69 3.95
CA GLU A 84 8.85 2.85 3.12
C GLU A 84 10.10 2.68 3.98
N LYS A 85 10.95 1.71 3.65
CA LYS A 85 12.28 1.52 4.23
C LYS A 85 13.34 2.01 3.28
N TYR A 86 14.27 2.78 3.77
CA TYR A 86 15.37 3.38 3.04
C TYR A 86 16.70 2.89 3.59
N ILE A 87 17.58 2.42 2.73
CA ILE A 87 18.95 2.01 3.07
C ILE A 87 19.89 2.83 2.20
N LEU A 88 20.62 3.73 2.85
CA LEU A 88 21.69 4.51 2.24
C LEU A 88 23.02 3.79 2.47
N ARG A 89 23.80 3.61 1.44
CA ARG A 89 25.15 3.00 1.51
C ARG A 89 26.18 3.90 0.88
N ASN A 90 27.25 4.20 1.59
CA ASN A 90 28.39 4.86 1.00
C ASN A 90 29.15 3.87 0.10
N ILE A 91 28.99 3.99 -1.21
CA ILE A 91 29.66 3.16 -2.22
C ILE A 91 30.85 3.89 -2.88
N GLY A 92 31.25 5.04 -2.30
CA GLY A 92 32.44 5.80 -2.68
C GLY A 92 33.67 5.38 -1.89
N GLU A 93 34.77 6.09 -2.13
CA GLU A 93 36.08 5.81 -1.51
C GLU A 93 36.39 6.72 -0.30
N SER A 94 35.56 7.73 -0.06
CA SER A 94 35.74 8.71 1.01
C SER A 94 34.51 8.76 1.92
N ALA A 95 34.70 9.12 3.18
CA ALA A 95 33.61 9.34 4.12
C ALA A 95 32.66 10.43 3.62
N ILE A 96 31.36 10.25 3.86
CA ILE A 96 30.30 11.22 3.55
C ILE A 96 29.50 11.53 4.80
N SER A 97 29.04 12.80 4.93
CA SER A 97 28.10 13.18 5.97
C SER A 97 26.68 13.01 5.44
N VAL A 98 25.82 12.33 6.19
CA VAL A 98 24.40 12.15 5.83
C VAL A 98 23.56 12.79 6.92
N GLU A 99 22.59 13.61 6.50
CA GLU A 99 21.60 14.21 7.38
C GLU A 99 20.19 13.86 6.92
N ILE A 100 19.38 13.32 7.82
CA ILE A 100 17.98 12.97 7.63
C ILE A 100 17.16 13.75 8.64
N PRO A 101 16.31 14.70 8.22
CA PRO A 101 15.48 15.47 9.12
C PRO A 101 14.35 14.63 9.69
N SER A 102 13.93 14.92 10.90
CA SER A 102 12.60 14.51 11.36
C SER A 102 11.55 15.34 10.61
N SER A 103 10.55 14.65 10.08
CA SER A 103 9.45 15.32 9.39
C SER A 103 8.14 14.65 9.75
N ARG A 104 7.14 15.48 10.04
CA ARG A 104 5.76 15.03 10.27
C ARG A 104 4.80 16.04 9.67
N SER A 105 3.90 15.55 8.82
CA SER A 105 2.83 16.35 8.23
C SER A 105 1.48 15.69 8.51
N VAL A 106 0.50 16.49 8.87
CA VAL A 106 -0.89 16.04 9.10
C VAL A 106 -1.81 16.81 8.17
N VAL A 107 -2.66 16.08 7.48
CA VAL A 107 -3.71 16.64 6.65
C VAL A 107 -5.04 16.08 7.13
N GLU A 108 -5.98 16.95 7.47
CA GLU A 108 -7.35 16.56 7.78
C GLU A 108 -8.20 16.60 6.50
N THR A 109 -9.09 15.61 6.37
CA THR A 109 -10.05 15.53 5.27
C THR A 109 -11.34 16.25 5.63
N ASP A 110 -12.14 16.59 4.60
CA ASP A 110 -13.45 17.20 4.80
C ASP A 110 -14.43 16.21 5.47
N ALA A 111 -14.90 16.56 6.66
CA ALA A 111 -15.80 15.72 7.45
C ALA A 111 -17.13 15.43 6.73
N ALA A 112 -17.60 16.33 5.85
CA ALA A 112 -18.85 16.15 5.11
C ALA A 112 -18.75 15.05 4.03
N LYS A 113 -17.53 14.64 3.69
CA LYS A 113 -17.25 13.63 2.67
C LYS A 113 -16.82 12.27 3.23
N GLY A 114 -16.51 12.19 4.50
CA GLY A 114 -16.04 10.94 5.11
C GLY A 114 -17.18 10.15 5.74
N VAL A 115 -17.13 8.82 5.67
CA VAL A 115 -18.09 7.91 6.30
C VAL A 115 -18.11 8.07 7.82
N ASP A 116 -16.95 8.28 8.43
CA ASP A 116 -16.77 8.51 9.87
C ASP A 116 -16.39 9.96 10.20
N GLY A 117 -16.82 10.93 9.38
CA GLY A 117 -16.41 12.32 9.52
C GLY A 117 -15.03 12.59 8.92
N SER A 118 -14.23 13.47 9.53
CA SER A 118 -12.88 13.75 9.05
C SER A 118 -11.89 12.64 9.40
N TYR A 119 -10.93 12.45 8.52
CA TYR A 119 -9.79 11.57 8.75
C TYR A 119 -8.51 12.38 8.85
N LYS A 120 -7.55 11.90 9.63
CA LYS A 120 -6.19 12.43 9.69
C LYS A 120 -5.28 11.59 8.80
N LEU A 121 -4.61 12.23 7.86
CA LEU A 121 -3.59 11.60 7.01
C LEU A 121 -2.23 12.08 7.50
N VAL A 122 -1.44 11.17 8.06
CA VAL A 122 -0.18 11.47 8.71
C VAL A 122 0.97 10.92 7.88
N SER A 123 1.89 11.81 7.50
CA SER A 123 3.15 11.45 6.83
C SER A 123 4.30 11.71 7.79
N THR A 124 5.15 10.71 8.02
CA THR A 124 6.25 10.82 8.98
C THR A 124 7.53 10.26 8.39
N ILE A 125 8.65 10.96 8.57
CA ILE A 125 10.00 10.38 8.45
C ILE A 125 10.46 10.01 9.85
N ASN A 126 10.77 8.74 10.04
CA ASN A 126 11.27 8.20 11.29
C ASN A 126 12.78 8.01 11.20
N GLY A 127 13.49 8.49 12.21
CA GLY A 127 14.93 8.35 12.28
C GLY A 127 15.68 9.61 11.91
N GLN A 128 15.47 10.71 12.69
CA GLN A 128 16.34 11.87 12.60
C GLN A 128 17.78 11.45 12.89
N VAL A 129 18.66 11.65 11.93
CA VAL A 129 20.06 11.27 12.02
C VAL A 129 20.93 12.30 11.34
N ALA A 130 22.02 12.68 12.02
CA ALA A 130 23.16 13.33 11.41
C ALA A 130 24.38 12.45 11.69
N ARG A 131 24.91 11.79 10.66
CA ARG A 131 25.99 10.78 10.82
C ARG A 131 26.98 10.83 9.67
N GLN A 132 28.26 10.58 9.98
CA GLN A 132 29.26 10.29 8.98
C GLN A 132 29.24 8.79 8.64
N LEU A 133 29.22 8.47 7.36
CA LEU A 133 29.33 7.12 6.83
C LEU A 133 30.70 6.91 6.19
N GLN A 134 31.46 5.93 6.69
CA GLN A 134 32.70 5.48 6.07
C GLN A 134 32.40 4.70 4.77
N PRO A 135 33.36 4.52 3.87
CA PRO A 135 33.21 3.64 2.72
C PRO A 135 32.68 2.27 3.10
N GLY A 136 31.59 1.84 2.44
CA GLY A 136 30.90 0.57 2.69
C GLY A 136 29.86 0.59 3.82
N GLU A 137 29.82 1.61 4.68
CA GLU A 137 28.83 1.70 5.75
C GLU A 137 27.43 2.03 5.22
N GLU A 138 26.43 1.58 6.00
CA GLU A 138 25.00 1.78 5.71
C GLU A 138 24.30 2.56 6.82
N LEU A 139 23.26 3.27 6.42
CA LEU A 139 22.31 3.94 7.29
C LEU A 139 20.89 3.62 6.85
N THR A 140 20.08 3.15 7.79
CA THR A 140 18.67 2.85 7.54
C THR A 140 17.77 3.86 8.22
N PHE A 141 16.72 4.29 7.52
CA PHE A 141 15.62 5.08 8.04
C PHE A 141 14.31 4.69 7.37
N SER A 142 13.20 5.24 7.80
CA SER A 142 11.89 4.89 7.27
C SER A 142 10.98 6.09 7.12
N ALA A 143 9.96 5.92 6.29
CA ALA A 143 8.84 6.84 6.20
C ALA A 143 7.53 6.06 6.23
N THR A 144 6.49 6.67 6.78
CA THR A 144 5.15 6.10 6.86
C THR A 144 4.10 7.11 6.43
N PHE A 145 3.06 6.59 5.76
CA PHE A 145 1.83 7.31 5.43
C PHE A 145 0.69 6.53 6.05
N ALA A 146 0.03 7.09 7.05
CA ALA A 146 -1.03 6.40 7.77
C ALA A 146 -2.30 7.24 7.80
N GLY A 147 -3.45 6.55 7.74
CA GLY A 147 -4.76 7.15 7.86
C GLY A 147 -5.40 6.79 9.19
N TYR A 148 -6.05 7.76 9.85
CA TYR A 148 -6.74 7.58 11.12
C TYR A 148 -8.10 8.25 11.09
N LYS A 149 -9.08 7.70 11.78
CA LYS A 149 -10.27 8.46 12.17
C LYS A 149 -9.85 9.59 13.10
N LYS A 150 -10.69 10.63 13.19
CA LYS A 150 -10.34 11.87 13.91
C LYS A 150 -9.81 11.62 15.32
N ASP A 151 -10.45 10.72 16.06
CA ASP A 151 -10.17 10.47 17.48
C ASP A 151 -9.32 9.22 17.71
N GLU A 152 -8.84 8.57 16.65
CA GLU A 152 -7.95 7.41 16.77
C GLU A 152 -6.55 7.85 17.18
N ARG A 153 -5.94 7.01 18.02
CA ARG A 153 -4.55 7.19 18.41
C ARG A 153 -3.63 6.81 17.26
N GLU A 154 -2.66 7.68 16.99
CA GLU A 154 -1.61 7.39 16.02
C GLU A 154 -0.74 6.21 16.47
N LEU A 155 -0.42 5.34 15.52
CA LEU A 155 0.41 4.16 15.74
C LEU A 155 1.88 4.50 15.55
N SER A 156 2.73 3.77 16.26
CA SER A 156 4.15 3.71 15.98
C SER A 156 4.44 2.44 15.17
N PHE A 157 5.19 2.57 14.09
CA PHE A 157 5.48 1.48 13.17
C PHE A 157 6.92 1.00 13.36
N ASP A 158 7.09 -0.28 13.65
CA ASP A 158 8.34 -0.99 13.49
C ASP A 158 8.43 -1.47 12.02
N ILE A 159 9.21 -0.77 11.23
CA ILE A 159 9.27 -0.99 9.77
C ILE A 159 9.80 -2.38 9.41
N ASP A 160 10.69 -2.94 10.19
CA ASP A 160 11.23 -4.28 9.93
C ASP A 160 10.18 -5.35 10.21
N ARG A 161 9.41 -5.18 11.27
CA ARG A 161 8.29 -6.06 11.59
C ARG A 161 7.17 -5.95 10.55
N GLU A 162 6.83 -4.74 10.11
CA GLU A 162 5.83 -4.53 9.05
C GLU A 162 6.27 -5.16 7.73
N LEU A 163 7.56 -5.02 7.38
CA LEU A 163 8.13 -5.64 6.18
C LEU A 163 8.09 -7.17 6.26
N GLN A 164 8.47 -7.74 7.40
CA GLN A 164 8.41 -9.18 7.60
C GLN A 164 6.99 -9.72 7.47
N ALA A 165 6.01 -9.07 8.12
CA ALA A 165 4.60 -9.45 8.00
C ALA A 165 4.12 -9.41 6.54
N ARG A 166 4.56 -8.40 5.77
CA ARG A 166 4.26 -8.31 4.34
C ARG A 166 4.89 -9.46 3.55
N GLN A 167 6.15 -9.77 3.82
CA GLN A 167 6.86 -10.87 3.16
C GLN A 167 6.22 -12.23 3.45
N ASP A 168 5.81 -12.47 4.69
CA ASP A 168 5.14 -13.71 5.10
C ASP A 168 3.78 -13.87 4.40
N LEU A 169 2.99 -12.79 4.30
CA LEU A 169 1.73 -12.80 3.57
C LEU A 169 1.94 -13.14 2.09
N ILE A 170 2.92 -12.52 1.45
CA ILE A 170 3.23 -12.74 0.04
C ILE A 170 3.75 -14.16 -0.19
N ALA A 171 4.60 -14.67 0.70
CA ALA A 171 5.06 -16.05 0.65
C ALA A 171 3.88 -17.04 0.69
N GLY A 172 2.91 -16.82 1.59
CA GLY A 172 1.69 -17.63 1.63
C GLY A 172 0.89 -17.59 0.33
N PHE A 173 0.84 -16.43 -0.35
CA PHE A 173 0.20 -16.35 -1.66
C PHE A 173 1.00 -17.06 -2.76
N TRP A 174 2.33 -17.06 -2.69
CA TRP A 174 3.17 -17.77 -3.66
C TRP A 174 3.06 -19.28 -3.50
N ASP A 175 2.99 -19.77 -2.28
CA ASP A 175 2.96 -21.20 -1.94
C ASP A 175 1.58 -21.84 -2.18
N ASN A 176 0.51 -21.05 -2.11
CA ASN A 176 -0.86 -21.54 -2.32
C ASN A 176 -1.33 -21.32 -3.77
N LEU A 177 -2.06 -22.27 -4.31
CA LEU A 177 -2.69 -22.21 -5.63
C LEU A 177 -1.66 -21.84 -6.72
N VAL A 178 -0.68 -22.71 -6.91
CA VAL A 178 0.40 -22.50 -7.89
C VAL A 178 -0.08 -22.85 -9.29
N LEU A 179 0.11 -21.96 -10.24
CA LEU A 179 -0.05 -22.22 -11.66
C LEU A 179 1.34 -22.49 -12.27
N ASP A 180 1.53 -23.68 -12.85
CA ASP A 180 2.74 -24.06 -13.54
C ASP A 180 2.42 -24.45 -14.99
N THR A 181 2.77 -23.59 -15.92
CA THR A 181 2.59 -23.77 -17.36
C THR A 181 3.92 -23.60 -18.09
N PRO A 182 4.05 -24.04 -19.35
CA PRO A 182 5.24 -23.76 -20.15
C PRO A 182 5.49 -22.26 -20.42
N ASP A 183 4.50 -21.39 -20.20
CA ASP A 183 4.62 -19.95 -20.40
C ASP A 183 4.85 -19.20 -19.05
N PRO A 184 6.07 -18.70 -18.79
CA PRO A 184 6.39 -18.01 -17.56
C PRO A 184 5.64 -16.68 -17.39
N VAL A 185 5.16 -16.07 -18.48
CA VAL A 185 4.36 -14.84 -18.42
C VAL A 185 3.00 -15.12 -17.81
N ILE A 186 2.34 -16.21 -18.20
CA ILE A 186 1.06 -16.64 -17.64
C ILE A 186 1.22 -16.98 -16.17
N ASN A 187 2.28 -17.71 -15.79
CA ASN A 187 2.56 -18.06 -14.40
C ASN A 187 2.75 -16.81 -13.55
N THR A 188 3.53 -15.84 -14.04
CA THR A 188 3.77 -14.57 -13.37
C THR A 188 2.48 -13.74 -13.25
N MET A 189 1.71 -13.64 -14.32
CA MET A 189 0.43 -12.92 -14.33
C MET A 189 -0.53 -13.49 -13.28
N PHE A 190 -0.66 -14.81 -13.21
CA PHE A 190 -1.50 -15.49 -12.24
C PHE A 190 -1.03 -15.24 -10.79
N ALA A 191 0.27 -15.33 -10.55
CA ALA A 191 0.87 -15.04 -9.24
C ALA A 191 0.54 -13.61 -8.76
N PHE A 192 0.67 -12.61 -9.64
CA PHE A 192 0.29 -11.22 -9.31
C PHE A 192 -1.22 -11.02 -9.18
N ALA A 193 -2.05 -11.76 -9.92
CA ALA A 193 -3.50 -11.71 -9.79
C ALA A 193 -3.97 -12.11 -8.39
N LYS A 194 -3.29 -13.05 -7.73
CA LYS A 194 -3.55 -13.46 -6.34
C LYS A 194 -3.39 -12.28 -5.37
N ILE A 195 -2.29 -11.54 -5.50
CA ILE A 195 -2.03 -10.35 -4.66
C ILE A 195 -3.10 -9.29 -4.92
N ARG A 196 -3.38 -8.98 -6.18
CA ARG A 196 -4.33 -7.93 -6.55
C ARG A 196 -5.74 -8.22 -6.05
N GLY A 197 -6.20 -9.46 -6.17
CA GLY A 197 -7.48 -9.89 -5.62
C GLY A 197 -7.52 -9.76 -4.10
N ALA A 198 -6.49 -10.22 -3.41
CA ALA A 198 -6.40 -10.16 -1.95
C ALA A 198 -6.32 -8.72 -1.40
N GLU A 199 -5.70 -7.79 -2.14
CA GLU A 199 -5.52 -6.39 -1.72
C GLU A 199 -6.70 -5.47 -2.04
N SER A 200 -7.72 -5.96 -2.73
CA SER A 200 -8.93 -5.19 -3.05
C SER A 200 -10.04 -5.34 -2.00
N ILE A 201 -9.72 -5.78 -0.80
CA ILE A 201 -10.66 -5.96 0.31
C ILE A 201 -10.58 -4.75 1.23
N TYR A 202 -11.74 -4.15 1.51
CA TYR A 202 -11.90 -3.00 2.40
C TYR A 202 -12.60 -3.42 3.69
N ASP A 203 -12.10 -2.92 4.81
CA ASP A 203 -12.78 -3.00 6.10
C ASP A 203 -13.78 -1.84 6.21
N THR A 204 -15.06 -2.17 6.11
CA THR A 204 -16.15 -1.19 6.08
C THR A 204 -17.09 -1.37 7.26
N LYS A 205 -18.02 -0.42 7.48
CA LYS A 205 -19.09 -0.57 8.47
C LYS A 205 -20.01 -1.77 8.20
N GLY A 206 -20.11 -2.22 6.98
CA GLY A 206 -20.86 -3.42 6.59
C GLY A 206 -20.07 -4.71 6.68
N GLY A 207 -18.82 -4.67 7.12
CA GLY A 207 -17.88 -5.79 7.18
C GLY A 207 -16.82 -5.73 6.10
N LEU A 208 -16.06 -6.80 5.94
CA LEU A 208 -15.04 -6.92 4.90
C LEU A 208 -15.69 -7.04 3.53
N MET A 209 -15.33 -6.17 2.60
CA MET A 209 -15.91 -6.14 1.25
C MET A 209 -14.82 -6.05 0.20
N HIS A 210 -14.84 -6.96 -0.75
CA HIS A 210 -14.02 -6.86 -1.95
C HIS A 210 -14.62 -5.82 -2.89
N GLY A 211 -13.87 -4.78 -3.19
CA GLY A 211 -14.23 -3.79 -4.21
C GLY A 211 -13.55 -4.10 -5.54
N PRO A 212 -14.14 -3.68 -6.68
CA PRO A 212 -13.58 -3.99 -8.00
C PRO A 212 -12.26 -3.29 -8.31
N GLY A 213 -11.65 -2.60 -7.40
CA GLY A 213 -10.30 -2.02 -7.44
C GLY A 213 -10.12 -0.80 -8.36
N GLY A 214 -9.07 0.03 -8.18
CA GLY A 214 -8.63 1.20 -8.95
C GLY A 214 -8.78 2.53 -8.24
N GLU A 215 -8.21 3.55 -8.82
CA GLU A 215 -7.99 4.82 -8.14
C GLU A 215 -9.24 5.72 -7.97
N SER A 216 -10.31 5.49 -8.68
CA SER A 216 -11.46 6.41 -8.69
C SER A 216 -12.72 5.68 -8.30
N TYR A 217 -12.74 5.21 -7.05
CA TYR A 217 -13.61 4.13 -6.73
C TYR A 217 -14.90 4.49 -6.07
N TYR A 218 -15.81 3.57 -6.34
CA TYR A 218 -17.10 3.44 -5.67
C TYR A 218 -17.03 2.31 -4.65
N ALA A 219 -17.54 2.59 -3.46
CA ALA A 219 -17.71 1.59 -2.42
C ALA A 219 -19.00 0.79 -2.71
N ALA A 220 -18.90 -0.17 -3.64
CA ALA A 220 -20.01 -1.04 -3.98
C ALA A 220 -19.52 -2.48 -4.13
N ILE A 221 -20.37 -3.43 -3.76
CA ILE A 221 -20.18 -4.85 -4.06
C ILE A 221 -20.91 -5.14 -5.37
N TRP A 222 -20.19 -5.63 -6.37
CA TRP A 222 -20.77 -6.02 -7.63
C TRP A 222 -21.05 -7.53 -7.66
N ALA A 223 -22.25 -7.92 -8.06
CA ALA A 223 -22.66 -9.31 -8.03
C ALA A 223 -21.75 -10.21 -8.88
N ASN A 224 -21.42 -9.79 -10.10
CA ASN A 224 -20.57 -10.58 -11.00
C ASN A 224 -19.15 -10.69 -10.46
N ASP A 225 -18.57 -9.58 -9.99
CA ASP A 225 -17.20 -9.57 -9.43
C ASP A 225 -17.10 -10.51 -8.22
N GLN A 226 -18.15 -10.54 -7.38
CA GLN A 226 -18.18 -11.44 -6.24
C GLN A 226 -18.42 -12.89 -6.67
N ALA A 227 -19.48 -13.16 -7.44
CA ALA A 227 -19.94 -14.52 -7.70
C ALA A 227 -19.06 -15.27 -8.72
N GLU A 228 -18.58 -14.59 -9.77
CA GLU A 228 -17.87 -15.23 -10.87
C GLU A 228 -16.36 -15.23 -10.68
N TYR A 229 -15.80 -14.23 -10.00
CA TYR A 229 -14.35 -14.07 -9.94
C TYR A 229 -13.77 -14.30 -8.55
N ILE A 230 -14.15 -13.49 -7.58
CA ILE A 230 -13.36 -13.40 -6.37
C ILE A 230 -13.80 -14.36 -5.25
N ASN A 231 -15.10 -14.54 -5.02
CA ASN A 231 -15.58 -15.42 -3.95
C ASN A 231 -15.20 -16.88 -4.17
N PRO A 232 -15.30 -17.44 -5.40
CA PRO A 232 -14.83 -18.80 -5.68
C PRO A 232 -13.31 -18.95 -5.56
N PHE A 233 -12.56 -17.86 -5.74
CA PHE A 233 -11.11 -17.90 -5.75
C PHE A 233 -10.49 -17.95 -4.34
N PHE A 234 -11.03 -17.20 -3.38
CA PHE A 234 -10.45 -17.10 -2.04
C PHE A 234 -10.30 -18.41 -1.27
N PRO A 235 -11.25 -19.36 -1.33
CA PRO A 235 -11.07 -20.65 -0.67
C PRO A 235 -9.86 -21.44 -1.17
N TYR A 236 -9.57 -21.38 -2.48
CA TYR A 236 -8.40 -22.03 -3.06
C TYR A 236 -7.09 -21.31 -2.69
N LEU A 237 -7.15 -20.02 -2.53
CA LEU A 237 -5.99 -19.25 -2.07
C LEU A 237 -5.66 -19.48 -0.58
N GLY A 238 -6.62 -19.99 0.21
CA GLY A 238 -6.45 -20.18 1.65
C GLY A 238 -6.33 -18.88 2.43
N TYR A 239 -6.88 -17.78 1.90
CA TYR A 239 -6.79 -16.45 2.48
C TYR A 239 -8.02 -16.14 3.33
N GLU A 240 -7.86 -16.17 4.66
CA GLU A 240 -8.97 -16.03 5.62
C GLU A 240 -9.73 -14.71 5.48
N VAL A 241 -9.03 -13.59 5.28
CA VAL A 241 -9.67 -12.28 5.07
C VAL A 241 -10.52 -12.29 3.80
N GLY A 242 -10.05 -12.97 2.74
CA GLY A 242 -10.80 -13.18 1.51
C GLY A 242 -12.05 -14.02 1.73
N ASN A 243 -11.93 -15.15 2.45
CA ASN A 243 -13.08 -15.99 2.79
C ASN A 243 -14.15 -15.23 3.57
N ARG A 244 -13.73 -14.42 4.55
CA ARG A 244 -14.65 -13.57 5.32
C ARG A 244 -15.32 -12.51 4.45
N SER A 245 -14.59 -11.89 3.52
CA SER A 245 -15.20 -10.93 2.58
C SER A 245 -16.21 -11.59 1.66
N ALA A 246 -15.97 -12.83 1.21
CA ALA A 246 -16.91 -13.61 0.43
C ALA A 246 -18.19 -13.90 1.21
N LEU A 247 -18.08 -14.38 2.45
CA LEU A 247 -19.25 -14.60 3.32
C LEU A 247 -20.04 -13.31 3.54
N CYS A 248 -19.37 -12.20 3.83
CA CYS A 248 -20.01 -10.90 4.01
C CYS A 248 -20.79 -10.47 2.76
N SER A 249 -20.23 -10.68 1.57
CA SER A 249 -20.92 -10.36 0.32
C SER A 249 -22.17 -11.20 0.11
N TYR A 250 -22.11 -12.50 0.40
CA TYR A 250 -23.30 -13.38 0.34
C TYR A 250 -24.38 -12.96 1.30
N GLU A 251 -24.05 -12.58 2.54
CA GLU A 251 -25.01 -12.08 3.52
C GLU A 251 -25.68 -10.77 3.05
N HIS A 252 -24.93 -9.89 2.40
CA HIS A 252 -25.50 -8.66 1.84
C HIS A 252 -26.45 -8.95 0.68
N PHE A 253 -26.08 -9.82 -0.25
CA PHE A 253 -26.96 -10.19 -1.36
C PHE A 253 -28.17 -11.03 -0.94
N ALA A 254 -28.03 -11.87 0.08
CA ALA A 254 -29.13 -12.68 0.60
C ALA A 254 -30.33 -11.85 1.05
N ARG A 255 -30.14 -10.62 1.48
CA ARG A 255 -31.22 -9.70 1.88
C ARG A 255 -32.19 -9.38 0.72
N PHE A 256 -31.78 -9.57 -0.50
CA PHE A 256 -32.58 -9.33 -1.71
C PHE A 256 -33.18 -10.61 -2.31
N MET A 257 -32.87 -11.78 -1.72
CA MET A 257 -33.48 -13.04 -2.16
C MET A 257 -34.99 -13.00 -1.96
N ASN A 258 -35.71 -13.59 -2.90
CA ASN A 258 -37.16 -13.65 -2.89
C ASN A 258 -37.68 -14.98 -3.43
N THR A 259 -38.89 -15.36 -3.05
CA THR A 259 -39.53 -16.62 -3.46
C THR A 259 -39.94 -16.63 -4.94
N ASP A 260 -40.00 -15.48 -5.60
CA ASP A 260 -40.41 -15.34 -6.99
C ASP A 260 -39.24 -15.48 -7.95
N TYR A 261 -38.02 -15.75 -7.43
CA TYR A 261 -36.77 -15.87 -8.20
C TYR A 261 -36.47 -14.63 -9.05
N ARG A 262 -36.84 -13.44 -8.59
CA ARG A 262 -36.51 -12.20 -9.28
C ARG A 262 -34.99 -11.97 -9.22
N PRO A 263 -34.42 -11.37 -10.25
CA PRO A 263 -32.99 -11.08 -10.26
C PRO A 263 -32.56 -10.26 -9.05
N LEU A 264 -31.40 -10.59 -8.49
CA LEU A 264 -30.74 -9.79 -7.46
C LEU A 264 -30.24 -8.47 -8.07
N PRO A 265 -30.06 -7.42 -7.27
CA PRO A 265 -29.42 -6.20 -7.75
C PRO A 265 -28.02 -6.50 -8.27
N SER A 266 -27.61 -5.83 -9.34
CA SER A 266 -26.27 -5.99 -9.92
C SER A 266 -25.17 -5.44 -9.00
N SER A 267 -25.52 -4.51 -8.14
CA SER A 267 -24.62 -3.93 -7.16
C SER A 267 -25.35 -3.51 -5.88
N ILE A 268 -24.65 -3.56 -4.77
CA ILE A 268 -25.10 -3.11 -3.46
C ILE A 268 -24.13 -2.05 -2.96
N ILE A 269 -24.65 -0.98 -2.39
CA ILE A 269 -23.88 0.15 -1.89
C ILE A 269 -24.18 0.36 -0.43
#